data_bb9817ffb984a0933b53fe4acef417c3
#
_entry.id   bb9817ffb984a0933b53fe4acef417c3
#
_cell.length_a   1.000
_cell.length_b   1.000
_cell.length_c   1.000
_cell.angle_alpha   90.00
_cell.angle_beta   90.00
_cell.angle_gamma   90.00
#
_symmetry.space_group_name_H-M   'P 1'
#
loop_
_entity.id
_entity.type
_entity.pdbx_description
1 polymer ?
#
loop_
_entity_poly.entity_id
_entity_poly.type
_entity_poly.pdbx_seq_one_letter_code
_entity_poly.pdbx_strand_id
1 'polypeptide(L)'
;MGVADTNNERHGVYAVVAITKHGVEIARRLGRTLAGADVYYTDKFARGDETENGIRLFSGNVKTLLPELFARYDGLICIISLGAVVRMIAPLLKDKKTDPAVVVIDDKAEHAISVLSGHLGGANELTRRVAAILGARPVITTASDVQQTIAVDLFGRQFGWEWESADKLTPVSAAVVNEEPVAIVQESGETGWWPEGRPLPKNITVYDSINAALAARPAAALVVTHRLLDPEEEAILQNGVLYRPKVIALGIGCNRGTSADEIEAVIHETLAELRFSIKSIKAVCTIDLKKDEQGLLEVVNKYGWEFVAYTPEELNEVPIEAPSETVYRYTGAYGVSEPAAKLYSGADQMALVKKKSGNVTISVALIDHRRRKGSEPCDDSSSPHREAAPAKRP
;
A
#
# COMPACT_ATOMS: atom_id res chain seq x y z
N MET A 1 -18.62 -36.52 -13.39
CA MET A 1 -17.36 -36.95 -12.76
C MET A 1 -16.42 -35.78 -12.88
N GLY A 2 -16.34 -34.94 -11.83
CA GLY A 2 -15.49 -33.77 -11.80
C GLY A 2 -14.07 -34.18 -11.45
N VAL A 3 -13.13 -33.76 -12.25
CA VAL A 3 -11.70 -33.82 -11.92
C VAL A 3 -11.42 -32.75 -10.92
N ALA A 4 -11.07 -33.14 -9.69
CA ALA A 4 -10.60 -32.24 -8.64
C ALA A 4 -9.25 -31.66 -9.07
N ASP A 5 -9.20 -30.36 -9.26
CA ASP A 5 -7.99 -29.60 -9.53
C ASP A 5 -7.20 -29.49 -8.20
N THR A 6 -6.29 -30.44 -7.98
CA THR A 6 -5.36 -30.45 -6.84
C THR A 6 -4.02 -29.86 -7.24
N ASN A 7 -3.98 -28.56 -7.56
CA ASN A 7 -2.70 -27.84 -7.67
C ASN A 7 -2.83 -26.47 -7.04
N ASN A 8 -2.69 -26.44 -5.71
CA ASN A 8 -2.46 -25.19 -4.95
C ASN A 8 -0.94 -24.87 -4.98
N GLU A 9 -0.35 -24.81 -6.19
CA GLU A 9 1.01 -24.31 -6.37
C GLU A 9 0.95 -22.78 -6.21
N ARG A 10 1.69 -22.28 -5.24
CA ARG A 10 1.90 -20.83 -5.09
C ARG A 10 2.54 -20.32 -6.37
N HIS A 11 1.81 -19.49 -7.14
CA HIS A 11 2.36 -18.82 -8.30
C HIS A 11 3.27 -17.68 -7.85
N GLY A 12 4.31 -17.41 -8.63
CA GLY A 12 5.11 -16.20 -8.48
C GLY A 12 4.28 -14.93 -8.75
N VAL A 13 4.83 -13.79 -8.43
CA VAL A 13 4.20 -12.48 -8.70
C VAL A 13 4.26 -12.15 -10.20
N TYR A 14 5.30 -12.61 -10.91
CA TYR A 14 5.57 -12.29 -12.31
C TYR A 14 5.68 -13.54 -13.17
N ALA A 15 5.11 -13.49 -14.40
CA ALA A 15 5.36 -14.48 -15.43
C ALA A 15 6.34 -13.94 -16.46
N VAL A 16 7.44 -14.65 -16.68
CA VAL A 16 8.44 -14.36 -17.73
C VAL A 16 8.22 -15.31 -18.89
N VAL A 17 7.94 -14.79 -20.09
CA VAL A 17 7.55 -15.60 -21.26
C VAL A 17 8.52 -15.39 -22.42
N ALA A 18 9.08 -16.49 -22.95
CA ALA A 18 9.99 -16.47 -24.09
C ALA A 18 9.59 -17.48 -25.18
N ILE A 19 9.84 -17.09 -26.44
CA ILE A 19 9.50 -17.92 -27.61
C ILE A 19 10.67 -18.13 -28.58
N THR A 20 11.81 -17.53 -28.30
CA THR A 20 13.02 -17.60 -29.14
C THR A 20 14.18 -18.21 -28.37
N LYS A 21 15.19 -18.71 -29.07
CA LYS A 21 16.40 -19.28 -28.47
C LYS A 21 17.10 -18.24 -27.55
N HIS A 22 17.31 -17.02 -28.01
CA HIS A 22 17.95 -15.96 -27.23
C HIS A 22 17.04 -15.50 -26.08
N GLY A 23 15.74 -15.39 -26.33
CA GLY A 23 14.76 -15.04 -25.30
C GLY A 23 14.74 -16.02 -24.15
N VAL A 24 14.97 -17.32 -24.38
CA VAL A 24 15.09 -18.34 -23.33
C VAL A 24 16.27 -18.05 -22.40
N GLU A 25 17.44 -17.61 -22.93
CA GLU A 25 18.58 -17.23 -22.09
C GLU A 25 18.24 -16.05 -21.18
N ILE A 26 17.57 -15.04 -21.74
CA ILE A 26 17.12 -13.86 -20.99
C ILE A 26 16.11 -14.29 -19.93
N ALA A 27 15.11 -15.11 -20.27
CA ALA A 27 14.10 -15.60 -19.34
C ALA A 27 14.71 -16.38 -18.17
N ARG A 28 15.65 -17.26 -18.46
CA ARG A 28 16.35 -18.05 -17.43
C ARG A 28 17.20 -17.15 -16.51
N ARG A 29 17.84 -16.11 -17.06
CA ARG A 29 18.57 -15.11 -16.25
C ARG A 29 17.61 -14.38 -15.31
N LEU A 30 16.46 -13.93 -15.79
CA LEU A 30 15.44 -13.27 -14.96
C LEU A 30 14.88 -14.20 -13.89
N GLY A 31 14.57 -15.46 -14.23
CA GLY A 31 14.09 -16.45 -13.26
C GLY A 31 15.02 -16.70 -12.07
N ARG A 32 16.34 -16.53 -12.26
CA ARG A 32 17.34 -16.69 -11.20
C ARG A 32 17.52 -15.45 -10.33
N THR A 33 17.20 -14.26 -10.86
CA THR A 33 17.58 -12.98 -10.23
C THR A 33 16.39 -12.13 -9.82
N LEU A 34 15.23 -12.30 -10.46
CA LEU A 34 14.01 -11.57 -10.14
C LEU A 34 13.14 -12.39 -9.19
N ALA A 35 13.10 -12.00 -7.92
CA ALA A 35 12.29 -12.69 -6.93
C ALA A 35 10.81 -12.72 -7.33
N GLY A 36 10.17 -13.89 -7.19
CA GLY A 36 8.76 -14.11 -7.53
C GLY A 36 8.49 -14.26 -9.03
N ALA A 37 9.51 -14.53 -9.87
CA ALA A 37 9.34 -14.75 -11.29
C ALA A 37 9.22 -16.26 -11.63
N ASP A 38 8.08 -16.63 -12.22
CA ASP A 38 7.88 -17.93 -12.87
C ASP A 38 8.27 -17.83 -14.34
N VAL A 39 9.03 -18.77 -14.84
CA VAL A 39 9.54 -18.75 -16.22
C VAL A 39 8.79 -19.73 -17.10
N TYR A 40 8.35 -19.25 -18.26
CA TYR A 40 7.67 -20.01 -19.30
C TYR A 40 8.41 -19.88 -20.63
N TYR A 41 8.71 -20.99 -21.29
CA TYR A 41 9.14 -20.94 -22.68
C TYR A 41 8.71 -22.17 -23.48
N THR A 42 8.76 -22.02 -24.81
CA THR A 42 8.34 -23.11 -25.71
C THR A 42 9.23 -24.33 -25.56
N ASP A 43 8.60 -25.50 -25.56
CA ASP A 43 9.21 -26.84 -25.52
C ASP A 43 10.28 -27.08 -26.59
N LYS A 44 10.24 -26.35 -27.70
CA LYS A 44 11.27 -26.37 -28.77
C LYS A 44 12.69 -26.09 -28.27
N PHE A 45 12.81 -25.41 -27.15
CA PHE A 45 14.09 -25.02 -26.56
C PHE A 45 14.33 -25.68 -25.20
N ALA A 46 13.63 -26.78 -24.93
CA ALA A 46 13.82 -27.58 -23.71
C ALA A 46 15.27 -28.08 -23.59
N ARG A 47 15.81 -28.08 -22.37
CA ARG A 47 17.19 -28.48 -22.07
C ARG A 47 17.28 -29.71 -21.18
N GLY A 48 16.15 -30.13 -20.59
CA GLY A 48 16.06 -31.27 -19.68
C GLY A 48 16.26 -30.94 -18.20
N ASP A 49 16.56 -29.68 -17.86
CA ASP A 49 16.79 -29.20 -16.48
C ASP A 49 15.67 -28.24 -15.98
N GLU A 50 14.55 -28.17 -16.73
CA GLU A 50 13.49 -27.19 -16.47
C GLU A 50 12.84 -27.39 -15.10
N THR A 51 12.52 -28.66 -14.77
CA THR A 51 11.87 -29.01 -13.50
C THR A 51 12.75 -28.63 -12.29
N GLU A 52 14.05 -28.85 -12.40
CA GLU A 52 15.02 -28.51 -11.35
C GLU A 52 15.13 -27.00 -11.14
N ASN A 53 14.92 -26.21 -12.21
CA ASN A 53 14.97 -24.75 -12.18
C ASN A 53 13.59 -24.09 -12.02
N GLY A 54 12.51 -24.85 -11.76
CA GLY A 54 11.15 -24.32 -11.61
C GLY A 54 10.58 -23.71 -12.88
N ILE A 55 11.06 -24.13 -14.06
CA ILE A 55 10.67 -23.59 -15.37
C ILE A 55 9.53 -24.45 -15.96
N ARG A 56 8.55 -23.78 -16.54
CA ARG A 56 7.39 -24.41 -17.15
C ARG A 56 7.47 -24.33 -18.69
N LEU A 57 7.42 -25.50 -19.33
CA LEU A 57 7.39 -25.58 -20.78
C LEU A 57 5.94 -25.49 -21.29
N PHE A 58 5.74 -24.80 -22.40
CA PHE A 58 4.47 -24.84 -23.12
C PHE A 58 4.67 -25.32 -24.57
N SER A 59 3.66 -26.01 -25.06
CA SER A 59 3.60 -26.49 -26.45
C SER A 59 2.68 -25.61 -27.27
N GLY A 60 2.99 -25.42 -28.54
CA GLY A 60 2.13 -24.67 -29.47
C GLY A 60 2.30 -23.16 -29.45
N ASN A 61 1.20 -22.42 -29.56
CA ASN A 61 1.24 -20.97 -29.75
C ASN A 61 1.11 -20.23 -28.42
N VAL A 62 2.01 -19.30 -28.15
CA VAL A 62 1.97 -18.43 -26.96
C VAL A 62 0.65 -17.64 -26.84
N LYS A 63 -0.07 -17.43 -27.96
CA LYS A 63 -1.37 -16.78 -27.97
C LYS A 63 -2.41 -17.50 -27.09
N THR A 64 -2.30 -18.80 -26.92
CA THR A 64 -3.21 -19.59 -26.06
C THR A 64 -2.81 -19.54 -24.59
N LEU A 65 -1.53 -19.39 -24.28
CA LEU A 65 -1.00 -19.30 -22.91
C LEU A 65 -1.19 -17.89 -22.31
N LEU A 66 -0.98 -16.85 -23.11
CA LEU A 66 -0.89 -15.49 -22.58
C LEU A 66 -2.17 -15.00 -21.86
N PRO A 67 -3.41 -15.34 -22.29
CA PRO A 67 -4.63 -14.99 -21.56
C PRO A 67 -4.71 -15.58 -20.16
N GLU A 68 -4.25 -16.81 -19.96
CA GLU A 68 -4.20 -17.45 -18.67
C GLU A 68 -3.22 -16.73 -17.74
N LEU A 69 -2.01 -16.44 -18.24
CA LEU A 69 -1.00 -15.72 -17.46
C LEU A 69 -1.45 -14.29 -17.15
N PHE A 70 -2.13 -13.62 -18.08
CA PHE A 70 -2.66 -12.27 -17.87
C PHE A 70 -3.69 -12.20 -16.74
N ALA A 71 -4.46 -13.27 -16.55
CA ALA A 71 -5.46 -13.34 -15.50
C ALA A 71 -4.89 -13.74 -14.11
N ARG A 72 -3.71 -14.40 -14.08
CA ARG A 72 -3.18 -15.04 -12.87
C ARG A 72 -2.05 -14.27 -12.18
N TYR A 73 -1.27 -13.50 -12.94
CA TYR A 73 -0.07 -12.81 -12.46
C TYR A 73 -0.30 -11.32 -12.29
N ASP A 74 0.38 -10.72 -11.34
CA ASP A 74 0.39 -9.26 -11.16
C ASP A 74 1.21 -8.56 -12.26
N GLY A 75 2.12 -9.28 -12.93
CA GLY A 75 2.87 -8.74 -14.05
C GLY A 75 3.38 -9.79 -15.03
N LEU A 76 3.46 -9.39 -16.29
CA LEU A 76 3.98 -10.17 -17.41
C LEU A 76 5.25 -9.53 -17.96
N ILE A 77 6.29 -10.34 -18.15
CA ILE A 77 7.54 -9.95 -18.80
C ILE A 77 7.66 -10.79 -20.07
N CYS A 78 7.42 -10.17 -21.22
CA CYS A 78 7.36 -10.86 -22.51
C CYS A 78 8.64 -10.59 -23.32
N ILE A 79 9.45 -11.63 -23.56
CA ILE A 79 10.60 -11.56 -24.49
C ILE A 79 10.06 -11.97 -25.87
N ILE A 80 9.27 -11.06 -26.45
CA ILE A 80 8.49 -11.22 -27.66
C ILE A 80 8.38 -9.85 -28.31
N SER A 81 8.25 -9.76 -29.63
CA SER A 81 8.07 -8.47 -30.30
C SER A 81 6.86 -7.70 -29.77
N LEU A 82 7.04 -6.40 -29.50
CA LEU A 82 6.02 -5.52 -28.92
C LEU A 82 4.67 -5.60 -29.66
N GLY A 83 4.70 -5.52 -31.00
CA GLY A 83 3.47 -5.56 -31.80
C GLY A 83 2.68 -6.88 -31.68
N ALA A 84 3.38 -8.02 -31.47
CA ALA A 84 2.72 -9.30 -31.21
C ALA A 84 2.07 -9.31 -29.83
N VAL A 85 2.77 -8.84 -28.79
CA VAL A 85 2.21 -8.74 -27.44
C VAL A 85 0.98 -7.87 -27.41
N VAL A 86 1.02 -6.67 -28.00
CA VAL A 86 -0.13 -5.74 -28.09
C VAL A 86 -1.35 -6.42 -28.71
N ARG A 87 -1.18 -7.14 -29.84
CA ARG A 87 -2.31 -7.86 -30.48
C ARG A 87 -2.88 -8.98 -29.62
N MET A 88 -2.04 -9.64 -28.81
CA MET A 88 -2.47 -10.73 -27.96
C MET A 88 -3.19 -10.26 -26.70
N ILE A 89 -2.74 -9.15 -26.10
CA ILE A 89 -3.36 -8.63 -24.87
C ILE A 89 -4.56 -7.72 -25.13
N ALA A 90 -4.66 -7.08 -26.30
CA ALA A 90 -5.73 -6.13 -26.61
C ALA A 90 -7.16 -6.65 -26.28
N PRO A 91 -7.52 -7.92 -26.60
CA PRO A 91 -8.84 -8.46 -26.25
C PRO A 91 -9.04 -8.70 -24.74
N LEU A 92 -7.98 -8.66 -23.93
CA LEU A 92 -8.00 -8.98 -22.51
C LEU A 92 -8.12 -7.73 -21.64
N LEU A 93 -7.88 -6.55 -22.21
CA LEU A 93 -7.84 -5.28 -21.48
C LEU A 93 -9.20 -4.93 -20.89
N LYS A 94 -9.23 -4.52 -19.61
CA LYS A 94 -10.43 -4.13 -18.88
C LYS A 94 -10.30 -2.74 -18.28
N ASP A 95 -9.36 -2.57 -17.35
CA ASP A 95 -9.18 -1.31 -16.60
C ASP A 95 -7.72 -1.17 -16.14
N LYS A 96 -7.20 0.07 -16.25
CA LYS A 96 -5.82 0.38 -15.83
C LYS A 96 -5.49 0.11 -14.36
N LYS A 97 -6.52 -0.09 -13.52
CA LYS A 97 -6.37 -0.38 -12.08
C LYS A 97 -6.30 -1.87 -11.80
N THR A 98 -6.83 -2.70 -12.70
CA THR A 98 -6.94 -4.16 -12.51
C THR A 98 -6.09 -4.98 -13.47
N ASP A 99 -5.78 -4.42 -14.64
CA ASP A 99 -4.94 -5.09 -15.63
C ASP A 99 -3.49 -5.20 -15.09
N PRO A 100 -2.82 -6.36 -15.29
CA PRO A 100 -1.46 -6.58 -14.81
C PRO A 100 -0.45 -5.65 -15.46
N ALA A 101 0.70 -5.48 -14.81
CA ALA A 101 1.87 -4.87 -15.42
C ALA A 101 2.30 -5.65 -16.67
N VAL A 102 2.57 -4.99 -17.79
CA VAL A 102 3.16 -5.65 -18.96
C VAL A 102 4.45 -4.96 -19.37
N VAL A 103 5.53 -5.73 -19.38
CA VAL A 103 6.86 -5.31 -19.82
C VAL A 103 7.28 -6.17 -21.00
N VAL A 104 7.79 -5.54 -22.05
CA VAL A 104 8.32 -6.22 -23.23
C VAL A 104 9.82 -6.02 -23.31
N ILE A 105 10.54 -7.07 -23.64
CA ILE A 105 12.00 -7.07 -23.81
C ILE A 105 12.30 -7.54 -25.23
N ASP A 106 13.22 -6.88 -25.92
CA ASP A 106 13.70 -7.33 -27.22
C ASP A 106 14.64 -8.56 -27.10
N ASP A 107 14.83 -9.26 -28.20
CA ASP A 107 15.58 -10.54 -28.23
C ASP A 107 17.09 -10.43 -27.91
N LYS A 108 17.61 -9.21 -27.79
CA LYS A 108 18.99 -8.94 -27.35
C LYS A 108 19.09 -8.36 -25.94
N ALA A 109 17.95 -8.09 -25.30
CA ALA A 109 17.88 -7.38 -24.03
C ALA A 109 18.52 -5.98 -24.07
N GLU A 110 18.45 -5.29 -25.22
CA GLU A 110 18.90 -3.90 -25.32
C GLU A 110 17.90 -2.93 -24.68
N HIS A 111 16.59 -3.27 -24.75
CA HIS A 111 15.50 -2.44 -24.25
C HIS A 111 14.50 -3.25 -23.41
N ALA A 112 14.10 -2.70 -22.29
CA ALA A 112 12.96 -3.12 -21.52
C ALA A 112 11.87 -2.02 -21.60
N ILE A 113 10.68 -2.37 -22.08
CA ILE A 113 9.66 -1.40 -22.47
C ILE A 113 8.42 -1.58 -21.56
N SER A 114 8.02 -0.51 -20.86
CA SER A 114 6.78 -0.46 -20.13
C SER A 114 5.60 -0.31 -21.11
N VAL A 115 4.71 -1.30 -21.16
CA VAL A 115 3.65 -1.38 -22.19
C VAL A 115 2.28 -1.09 -21.61
N LEU A 116 1.97 -1.63 -20.44
CA LEU A 116 0.64 -1.53 -19.82
C LEU A 116 0.75 -1.38 -18.31
N SER A 117 -0.19 -0.64 -17.72
CA SER A 117 -0.33 -0.45 -16.25
C SER A 117 0.93 0.13 -15.60
N GLY A 118 1.46 1.21 -16.19
CA GLY A 118 2.75 1.83 -15.83
C GLY A 118 2.86 2.24 -14.37
N HIS A 119 1.84 2.93 -13.83
CA HIS A 119 1.80 3.45 -12.46
C HIS A 119 1.23 2.43 -11.47
N LEU A 120 -0.10 2.38 -11.33
CA LEU A 120 -0.78 1.54 -10.33
C LEU A 120 -0.48 0.05 -10.48
N GLY A 121 -0.39 -0.45 -11.71
CA GLY A 121 0.00 -1.83 -11.98
C GLY A 121 1.50 -2.11 -11.79
N GLY A 122 2.34 -1.06 -11.72
CA GLY A 122 3.77 -1.19 -11.41
C GLY A 122 4.68 -1.50 -12.59
N ALA A 123 4.19 -1.41 -13.86
CA ALA A 123 5.01 -1.76 -15.02
C ALA A 123 6.25 -0.85 -15.18
N ASN A 124 6.17 0.44 -14.81
CA ASN A 124 7.33 1.34 -14.87
C ASN A 124 8.44 0.90 -13.91
N GLU A 125 8.09 0.55 -12.68
CA GLU A 125 9.06 0.07 -11.69
C GLU A 125 9.61 -1.31 -12.08
N LEU A 126 8.75 -2.23 -12.54
CA LEU A 126 9.17 -3.53 -13.04
C LEU A 126 10.13 -3.37 -14.23
N THR A 127 9.86 -2.42 -15.14
CA THR A 127 10.73 -2.11 -16.27
C THR A 127 12.12 -1.67 -15.81
N ARG A 128 12.22 -0.78 -14.80
CA ARG A 128 13.51 -0.34 -14.24
C ARG A 128 14.28 -1.50 -13.61
N ARG A 129 13.59 -2.34 -12.81
CA ARG A 129 14.21 -3.52 -12.17
C ARG A 129 14.74 -4.52 -13.19
N VAL A 130 13.92 -4.85 -14.19
CA VAL A 130 14.30 -5.77 -15.27
C VAL A 130 15.46 -5.21 -16.08
N ALA A 131 15.40 -3.92 -16.43
CA ALA A 131 16.49 -3.24 -17.15
C ALA A 131 17.80 -3.26 -16.36
N ALA A 132 17.77 -3.01 -15.05
CA ALA A 132 18.96 -3.08 -14.19
C ALA A 132 19.55 -4.49 -14.13
N ILE A 133 18.71 -5.54 -14.00
CA ILE A 133 19.18 -6.94 -14.02
C ILE A 133 19.84 -7.30 -15.34
N LEU A 134 19.28 -6.87 -16.46
CA LEU A 134 19.75 -7.26 -17.79
C LEU A 134 20.85 -6.35 -18.35
N GLY A 135 21.04 -5.16 -17.78
CA GLY A 135 21.86 -4.11 -18.37
C GLY A 135 21.18 -3.45 -19.58
N ALA A 136 19.86 -3.54 -19.66
CA ALA A 136 19.05 -2.98 -20.73
C ALA A 136 18.72 -1.50 -20.50
N ARG A 137 18.30 -0.80 -21.56
CA ARG A 137 17.75 0.56 -21.46
C ARG A 137 16.27 0.50 -21.10
N PRO A 138 15.81 1.09 -20.00
CA PRO A 138 14.39 1.19 -19.70
C PRO A 138 13.72 2.22 -20.61
N VAL A 139 12.57 1.84 -21.20
CA VAL A 139 11.74 2.72 -22.04
C VAL A 139 10.41 2.93 -21.33
N ILE A 140 10.23 4.14 -20.79
CA ILE A 140 9.05 4.56 -20.03
C ILE A 140 8.56 5.86 -20.67
N THR A 141 7.27 5.91 -21.02
CA THR A 141 6.66 7.03 -21.74
C THR A 141 5.65 7.80 -20.91
N THR A 142 5.41 7.39 -19.66
CA THR A 142 4.48 8.06 -18.76
C THR A 142 4.94 9.48 -18.48
N ALA A 143 4.08 10.47 -18.72
CA ALA A 143 4.46 11.88 -18.68
C ALA A 143 5.07 12.33 -17.34
N SER A 144 4.48 11.92 -16.21
CA SER A 144 5.02 12.25 -14.88
C SER A 144 6.41 11.67 -14.62
N ASP A 145 6.70 10.45 -15.13
CA ASP A 145 8.03 9.84 -15.04
C ASP A 145 9.04 10.59 -15.92
N VAL A 146 8.66 10.94 -17.16
CA VAL A 146 9.52 11.65 -18.12
C VAL A 146 9.83 13.06 -17.64
N GLN A 147 8.82 13.77 -17.13
CA GLN A 147 8.99 15.12 -16.58
C GLN A 147 9.56 15.12 -15.17
N GLN A 148 9.64 13.94 -14.56
CA GLN A 148 10.12 13.78 -13.20
C GLN A 148 9.30 14.61 -12.19
N THR A 149 8.01 14.64 -12.34
CA THR A 149 7.05 15.32 -11.46
C THR A 149 6.28 14.34 -10.57
N ILE A 150 5.31 14.83 -9.80
CA ILE A 150 4.52 14.00 -8.89
C ILE A 150 3.55 13.12 -9.70
N ALA A 151 3.60 11.81 -9.46
CA ALA A 151 2.58 10.87 -9.92
C ALA A 151 1.43 10.88 -8.92
N VAL A 152 0.33 11.56 -9.27
CA VAL A 152 -0.82 11.82 -8.38
C VAL A 152 -1.45 10.52 -7.87
N ASP A 153 -1.54 9.51 -8.71
CA ASP A 153 -2.10 8.20 -8.37
C ASP A 153 -1.17 7.34 -7.49
N LEU A 154 0.11 7.68 -7.41
CA LEU A 154 1.10 7.01 -6.55
C LEU A 154 1.49 7.83 -5.31
N PHE A 155 0.99 9.08 -5.20
CA PHE A 155 1.39 9.97 -4.12
C PHE A 155 1.04 9.39 -2.75
N GLY A 156 2.07 9.18 -1.92
CA GLY A 156 1.94 8.58 -0.60
C GLY A 156 1.68 7.06 -0.56
N ARG A 157 1.62 6.37 -1.71
CA ARG A 157 1.37 4.92 -1.78
C ARG A 157 2.40 4.11 -1.00
N GLN A 158 3.66 4.51 -1.01
CA GLN A 158 4.74 3.87 -0.25
C GLN A 158 4.51 3.86 1.26
N PHE A 159 3.67 4.78 1.77
CA PHE A 159 3.27 4.89 3.17
C PHE A 159 1.90 4.26 3.45
N GLY A 160 1.24 3.72 2.43
CA GLY A 160 -0.10 3.15 2.53
C GLY A 160 -1.21 4.20 2.58
N TRP A 161 -0.98 5.43 2.10
CA TRP A 161 -2.04 6.43 2.01
C TRP A 161 -3.11 5.99 1.02
N GLU A 162 -4.36 6.27 1.36
CA GLU A 162 -5.51 6.03 0.50
C GLU A 162 -6.07 7.35 -0.01
N TRP A 163 -6.51 7.42 -1.27
CA TRP A 163 -7.24 8.58 -1.78
C TRP A 163 -8.75 8.37 -1.70
N GLU A 164 -9.51 9.45 -1.57
CA GLU A 164 -10.99 9.41 -1.54
C GLU A 164 -11.63 9.73 -2.89
N SER A 165 -11.06 10.61 -3.69
CA SER A 165 -11.68 11.12 -4.92
C SER A 165 -11.04 10.53 -6.17
N ALA A 166 -11.36 9.26 -6.50
CA ALA A 166 -10.78 8.58 -7.67
C ALA A 166 -11.11 9.28 -9.02
N ASP A 167 -12.24 9.97 -9.11
CA ASP A 167 -12.68 10.77 -10.25
C ASP A 167 -11.79 12.00 -10.51
N LYS A 168 -11.11 12.50 -9.47
CA LYS A 168 -10.21 13.67 -9.55
C LYS A 168 -8.78 13.30 -9.93
N LEU A 169 -8.39 12.04 -9.87
CA LEU A 169 -7.02 11.62 -10.20
C LEU A 169 -6.59 12.07 -11.61
N THR A 170 -7.46 11.90 -12.61
CA THR A 170 -7.13 12.24 -14.00
C THR A 170 -6.98 13.75 -14.21
N PRO A 171 -7.96 14.61 -13.82
CA PRO A 171 -7.82 16.07 -14.03
C PRO A 171 -6.68 16.66 -13.21
N VAL A 172 -6.44 16.19 -11.97
CA VAL A 172 -5.32 16.66 -11.15
C VAL A 172 -3.97 16.21 -11.74
N SER A 173 -3.87 14.97 -12.24
CA SER A 173 -2.66 14.52 -12.96
C SER A 173 -2.41 15.36 -14.20
N ALA A 174 -3.46 15.73 -14.95
CA ALA A 174 -3.32 16.61 -16.11
C ALA A 174 -2.77 17.97 -15.72
N ALA A 175 -3.27 18.61 -14.65
CA ALA A 175 -2.74 19.87 -14.16
C ALA A 175 -1.26 19.78 -13.76
N VAL A 176 -0.85 18.70 -13.08
CA VAL A 176 0.56 18.47 -12.70
C VAL A 176 1.46 18.37 -13.93
N VAL A 177 1.07 17.57 -14.93
CA VAL A 177 1.88 17.34 -16.14
C VAL A 177 1.89 18.54 -17.09
N ASN A 178 0.82 19.36 -17.08
CA ASN A 178 0.73 20.59 -17.87
C ASN A 178 1.40 21.78 -17.18
N GLU A 179 2.08 21.54 -16.06
CA GLU A 179 2.78 22.59 -15.29
C GLU A 179 1.87 23.71 -14.81
N GLU A 180 0.57 23.43 -14.60
CA GLU A 180 -0.37 24.36 -13.98
C GLU A 180 -0.05 24.54 -12.48
N PRO A 181 -0.45 25.66 -11.85
CA PRO A 181 -0.23 25.87 -10.42
C PRO A 181 -0.90 24.79 -9.56
N VAL A 182 -0.13 24.01 -8.83
CA VAL A 182 -0.60 22.93 -7.97
C VAL A 182 -0.24 23.20 -6.52
N ALA A 183 -1.23 23.08 -5.62
CA ALA A 183 -1.03 23.18 -4.19
C ALA A 183 -0.85 21.78 -3.58
N ILE A 184 0.07 21.66 -2.62
CA ILE A 184 0.14 20.53 -1.69
C ILE A 184 -0.15 21.06 -0.30
N VAL A 185 -1.10 20.45 0.40
CA VAL A 185 -1.35 20.70 1.81
C VAL A 185 -1.15 19.41 2.57
N GLN A 186 -0.26 19.41 3.55
CA GLN A 186 -0.01 18.25 4.38
C GLN A 186 -0.16 18.57 5.85
N GLU A 187 -1.25 18.10 6.46
CA GLU A 187 -1.54 18.30 7.88
C GLU A 187 -1.02 17.14 8.73
N SER A 188 -0.86 15.95 8.15
CA SER A 188 -0.42 14.74 8.85
C SER A 188 0.23 13.74 7.89
N GLY A 189 0.78 12.65 8.44
CA GLY A 189 1.44 11.60 7.67
C GLY A 189 2.93 11.83 7.47
N GLU A 190 3.56 10.90 6.75
CA GLU A 190 4.98 10.87 6.46
C GLU A 190 5.39 12.02 5.52
N THR A 191 6.56 12.62 5.77
CA THR A 191 7.06 13.77 4.99
C THR A 191 8.01 13.41 3.85
N GLY A 192 8.45 12.16 3.78
CA GLY A 192 9.45 11.67 2.80
C GLY A 192 8.88 11.27 1.43
N TRP A 193 7.77 11.87 0.99
CA TRP A 193 7.11 11.56 -0.29
C TRP A 193 7.83 12.13 -1.52
N TRP A 194 8.73 13.10 -1.32
CA TRP A 194 9.60 13.65 -2.37
C TRP A 194 11.06 13.32 -2.06
N PRO A 195 11.87 12.97 -3.09
CA PRO A 195 13.27 12.63 -2.88
C PRO A 195 14.06 13.75 -2.21
N GLU A 196 14.81 13.42 -1.17
CA GLU A 196 15.65 14.38 -0.46
C GLU A 196 16.69 15.03 -1.38
N GLY A 197 16.89 16.33 -1.19
CA GLY A 197 17.85 17.12 -2.00
C GLY A 197 17.35 17.46 -3.41
N ARG A 198 16.21 16.96 -3.85
CA ARG A 198 15.64 17.28 -5.15
C ARG A 198 14.65 18.45 -5.01
N PRO A 199 14.80 19.55 -5.76
CA PRO A 199 13.83 20.63 -5.73
C PRO A 199 12.47 20.18 -6.26
N LEU A 200 11.40 20.69 -5.67
CA LEU A 200 10.06 20.50 -6.21
C LEU A 200 9.94 21.14 -7.59
N PRO A 201 9.10 20.59 -8.49
CA PRO A 201 8.73 21.26 -9.72
C PRO A 201 8.21 22.70 -9.45
N LYS A 202 8.57 23.65 -10.31
CA LYS A 202 8.29 25.09 -10.09
C LYS A 202 6.80 25.42 -9.97
N ASN A 203 5.95 24.62 -10.56
CA ASN A 203 4.50 24.77 -10.53
C ASN A 203 3.86 24.20 -9.25
N ILE A 204 4.62 23.55 -8.38
CA ILE A 204 4.12 22.92 -7.15
C ILE A 204 4.55 23.73 -5.94
N THR A 205 3.57 24.15 -5.14
CA THR A 205 3.79 24.90 -3.89
C THR A 205 3.18 24.15 -2.71
N VAL A 206 3.94 24.03 -1.63
CA VAL A 206 3.44 23.47 -0.36
C VAL A 206 2.88 24.59 0.51
N TYR A 207 1.71 24.35 1.08
CA TYR A 207 1.01 25.29 1.96
C TYR A 207 0.80 24.66 3.34
N ASP A 208 0.84 25.47 4.38
CA ASP A 208 0.68 25.03 5.77
C ASP A 208 -0.79 24.74 6.13
N SER A 209 -1.75 25.24 5.34
CA SER A 209 -3.18 25.04 5.58
C SER A 209 -3.99 25.04 4.29
N ILE A 210 -5.16 24.41 4.32
CA ILE A 210 -6.11 24.40 3.20
C ILE A 210 -6.56 25.83 2.86
N ASN A 211 -6.82 26.67 3.86
CA ASN A 211 -7.23 28.04 3.65
C ASN A 211 -6.15 28.89 2.93
N ALA A 212 -4.87 28.68 3.28
CA ALA A 212 -3.77 29.33 2.57
C ALA A 212 -3.68 28.89 1.11
N ALA A 213 -3.87 27.59 0.86
CA ALA A 213 -3.91 27.05 -0.50
C ALA A 213 -5.10 27.60 -1.30
N LEU A 214 -6.30 27.64 -0.72
CA LEU A 214 -7.49 28.21 -1.35
C LEU A 214 -7.31 29.70 -1.74
N ALA A 215 -6.68 30.49 -0.86
CA ALA A 215 -6.37 31.89 -1.12
C ALA A 215 -5.44 32.08 -2.34
N ALA A 216 -4.54 31.13 -2.59
CA ALA A 216 -3.65 31.14 -3.74
C ALA A 216 -4.33 30.72 -5.06
N ARG A 217 -5.55 30.20 -5.03
CA ARG A 217 -6.34 29.77 -6.18
C ARG A 217 -5.58 28.82 -7.13
N PRO A 218 -5.08 27.67 -6.66
CA PRO A 218 -4.38 26.72 -7.49
C PRO A 218 -5.32 26.12 -8.54
N ALA A 219 -4.74 25.67 -9.67
CA ALA A 219 -5.48 24.90 -10.68
C ALA A 219 -5.84 23.50 -10.20
N ALA A 220 -4.99 22.91 -9.32
CA ALA A 220 -5.23 21.62 -8.70
C ALA A 220 -4.61 21.54 -7.30
N ALA A 221 -5.06 20.57 -6.49
CA ALA A 221 -4.55 20.38 -5.15
C ALA A 221 -4.35 18.91 -4.78
N LEU A 222 -3.33 18.64 -3.95
CA LEU A 222 -3.07 17.38 -3.25
C LEU A 222 -3.20 17.65 -1.75
N VAL A 223 -4.23 17.12 -1.11
CA VAL A 223 -4.52 17.38 0.30
C VAL A 223 -4.31 16.12 1.10
N VAL A 224 -3.40 16.15 2.08
CA VAL A 224 -3.05 15.03 2.96
C VAL A 224 -3.51 15.36 4.37
N THR A 225 -4.58 14.72 4.83
CA THR A 225 -5.12 14.94 6.17
C THR A 225 -5.89 13.73 6.70
N HIS A 226 -5.84 13.55 8.01
CA HIS A 226 -6.61 12.52 8.74
C HIS A 226 -7.99 13.03 9.18
N ARG A 227 -8.21 14.35 9.18
CA ARG A 227 -9.48 14.96 9.61
C ARG A 227 -10.47 15.09 8.44
N LEU A 228 -11.74 15.12 8.77
CA LEU A 228 -12.79 15.53 7.83
C LEU A 228 -12.68 17.03 7.59
N LEU A 229 -12.81 17.44 6.33
CA LEU A 229 -12.74 18.86 5.96
C LEU A 229 -13.93 19.63 6.51
N ASP A 230 -13.72 20.91 6.80
CA ASP A 230 -14.82 21.84 7.08
C ASP A 230 -15.52 22.21 5.76
N PRO A 231 -16.83 22.59 5.81
CA PRO A 231 -17.58 22.92 4.59
C PRO A 231 -16.90 24.01 3.73
N GLU A 232 -16.21 24.96 4.36
CA GLU A 232 -15.48 26.03 3.68
C GLU A 232 -14.22 25.53 2.98
N GLU A 233 -13.64 24.45 3.46
CA GLU A 233 -12.43 23.81 2.91
C GLU A 233 -12.72 22.88 1.73
N GLU A 234 -13.96 22.36 1.62
CA GLU A 234 -14.34 21.40 0.56
C GLU A 234 -14.14 21.97 -0.86
N ALA A 235 -14.13 23.29 -1.00
CA ALA A 235 -13.87 23.94 -2.28
C ALA A 235 -12.50 23.53 -2.90
N ILE A 236 -11.51 23.19 -2.08
CA ILE A 236 -10.19 22.71 -2.55
C ILE A 236 -10.29 21.43 -3.36
N LEU A 237 -11.34 20.62 -3.12
CA LEU A 237 -11.58 19.34 -3.79
C LEU A 237 -12.30 19.47 -5.14
N GLN A 238 -12.68 20.67 -5.58
CA GLN A 238 -13.29 20.86 -6.92
C GLN A 238 -12.35 20.33 -8.00
N ASN A 239 -11.04 20.59 -7.88
CA ASN A 239 -9.98 19.91 -8.63
C ASN A 239 -8.84 19.50 -7.68
N GLY A 240 -9.17 18.69 -6.71
CA GLY A 240 -8.22 18.23 -5.69
C GLY A 240 -8.40 16.76 -5.37
N VAL A 241 -7.29 16.11 -5.01
CA VAL A 241 -7.27 14.73 -4.49
C VAL A 241 -7.01 14.77 -2.99
N LEU A 242 -7.87 14.09 -2.24
CA LEU A 242 -7.76 13.96 -0.79
C LEU A 242 -7.11 12.61 -0.45
N TYR A 243 -5.98 12.65 0.23
CA TYR A 243 -5.23 11.49 0.69
C TYR A 243 -5.40 11.31 2.20
N ARG A 244 -5.59 10.06 2.61
CA ARG A 244 -5.75 9.64 4.01
C ARG A 244 -4.52 8.90 4.50
N PRO A 245 -3.62 9.61 5.23
CA PRO A 245 -2.46 8.96 5.82
C PRO A 245 -2.88 8.07 7.00
N LYS A 246 -2.16 6.98 7.22
CA LYS A 246 -2.40 6.03 8.30
C LYS A 246 -1.72 6.51 9.58
N VAL A 247 -2.38 7.40 10.31
CA VAL A 247 -1.80 8.10 11.47
C VAL A 247 -2.57 7.93 12.78
N ILE A 248 -3.73 7.27 12.77
CA ILE A 248 -4.55 7.11 13.96
C ILE A 248 -4.23 5.77 14.62
N ALA A 249 -3.85 5.79 15.89
CA ALA A 249 -3.74 4.64 16.76
C ALA A 249 -4.92 4.65 17.74
N LEU A 250 -5.71 3.58 17.74
CA LEU A 250 -6.82 3.36 18.66
C LEU A 250 -6.36 2.44 19.79
N GLY A 251 -6.42 2.91 21.02
CA GLY A 251 -6.32 2.04 22.17
C GLY A 251 -7.70 1.59 22.61
N ILE A 252 -7.94 0.28 22.68
CA ILE A 252 -9.26 -0.27 23.02
C ILE A 252 -9.16 -1.24 24.19
N GLY A 253 -9.96 -0.98 25.23
CA GLY A 253 -10.28 -1.93 26.28
C GLY A 253 -11.75 -2.30 26.18
N CYS A 254 -12.09 -3.57 26.32
CA CYS A 254 -13.49 -4.04 26.28
C CYS A 254 -13.75 -5.16 27.28
N ASN A 255 -15.01 -5.37 27.65
CA ASN A 255 -15.40 -6.56 28.39
C ASN A 255 -15.24 -7.82 27.53
N ARG A 256 -15.07 -9.00 28.15
CA ARG A 256 -14.97 -10.26 27.44
C ARG A 256 -16.31 -10.55 26.74
N GLY A 257 -16.25 -10.93 25.44
CA GLY A 257 -17.42 -11.24 24.62
C GLY A 257 -18.17 -10.02 24.09
N THR A 258 -17.56 -8.83 24.10
CA THR A 258 -18.14 -7.64 23.45
C THR A 258 -18.22 -7.88 21.93
N SER A 259 -19.37 -7.60 21.32
CA SER A 259 -19.60 -7.85 19.90
C SER A 259 -18.80 -6.90 19.01
N ALA A 260 -18.50 -7.36 17.78
CA ALA A 260 -17.86 -6.54 16.77
C ALA A 260 -18.68 -5.28 16.45
N ASP A 261 -20.00 -5.41 16.35
CA ASP A 261 -20.90 -4.28 16.06
C ASP A 261 -20.85 -3.19 17.14
N GLU A 262 -20.76 -3.57 18.43
CA GLU A 262 -20.63 -2.61 19.53
C GLU A 262 -19.30 -1.88 19.47
N ILE A 263 -18.19 -2.62 19.25
CA ILE A 263 -16.84 -2.05 19.13
C ILE A 263 -16.78 -1.10 17.94
N GLU A 264 -17.28 -1.52 16.77
CA GLU A 264 -17.30 -0.72 15.56
C GLU A 264 -18.14 0.56 15.73
N ALA A 265 -19.31 0.47 16.34
CA ALA A 265 -20.16 1.62 16.63
C ALA A 265 -19.45 2.66 17.50
N VAL A 266 -18.72 2.23 18.54
CA VAL A 266 -17.95 3.13 19.42
C VAL A 266 -16.80 3.78 18.67
N ILE A 267 -16.12 3.05 17.78
CA ILE A 267 -15.07 3.61 16.92
C ILE A 267 -15.66 4.70 16.02
N HIS A 268 -16.73 4.41 15.29
CA HIS A 268 -17.38 5.37 14.38
C HIS A 268 -17.87 6.63 15.11
N GLU A 269 -18.55 6.48 16.24
CA GLU A 269 -19.02 7.59 17.07
C GLU A 269 -17.85 8.47 17.53
N THR A 270 -16.80 7.83 18.04
CA THR A 270 -15.61 8.56 18.54
C THR A 270 -14.90 9.33 17.43
N LEU A 271 -14.71 8.71 16.26
CA LEU A 271 -14.10 9.39 15.12
C LEU A 271 -14.96 10.53 14.57
N ALA A 272 -16.30 10.37 14.57
CA ALA A 272 -17.22 11.42 14.16
C ALA A 272 -17.12 12.65 15.09
N GLU A 273 -17.07 12.44 16.41
CA GLU A 273 -16.87 13.50 17.40
C GLU A 273 -15.54 14.25 17.20
N LEU A 274 -14.47 13.51 16.92
CA LEU A 274 -13.15 14.09 16.65
C LEU A 274 -13.04 14.66 15.23
N ARG A 275 -14.02 14.43 14.38
CA ARG A 275 -13.98 14.75 12.95
C ARG A 275 -12.78 14.11 12.23
N PHE A 276 -12.48 12.86 12.55
CA PHE A 276 -11.41 12.08 11.95
C PHE A 276 -11.93 11.05 10.95
N SER A 277 -11.15 10.79 9.91
CA SER A 277 -11.48 9.78 8.90
C SER A 277 -11.11 8.37 9.38
N ILE A 278 -12.05 7.42 9.27
CA ILE A 278 -11.81 6.00 9.54
C ILE A 278 -10.70 5.43 8.65
N LYS A 279 -10.53 5.97 7.44
CA LYS A 279 -9.46 5.58 6.51
C LYS A 279 -8.06 5.91 7.01
N SER A 280 -7.94 6.77 8.01
CA SER A 280 -6.65 7.15 8.61
C SER A 280 -6.27 6.28 9.81
N ILE A 281 -7.05 5.27 10.18
CA ILE A 281 -6.66 4.33 11.23
C ILE A 281 -5.51 3.46 10.73
N LYS A 282 -4.45 3.40 11.54
CA LYS A 282 -3.28 2.54 11.36
C LYS A 282 -3.45 1.24 12.13
N ALA A 283 -3.75 1.35 13.42
CA ALA A 283 -3.74 0.22 14.33
C ALA A 283 -4.81 0.30 15.42
N VAL A 284 -5.23 -0.87 15.86
CA VAL A 284 -5.96 -1.10 17.11
C VAL A 284 -5.00 -1.74 18.10
N CYS A 285 -4.87 -1.12 19.27
CA CYS A 285 -3.95 -1.50 20.32
C CYS A 285 -4.71 -1.88 21.60
N THR A 286 -4.29 -2.94 22.27
CA THR A 286 -4.96 -3.43 23.48
C THR A 286 -3.98 -4.14 24.41
N ILE A 287 -4.50 -4.78 25.47
CA ILE A 287 -3.72 -5.66 26.35
C ILE A 287 -3.70 -7.10 25.80
N ASP A 288 -2.64 -7.85 26.08
CA ASP A 288 -2.43 -9.23 25.63
C ASP A 288 -3.54 -10.21 26.05
N LEU A 289 -4.17 -9.97 27.19
CA LEU A 289 -5.35 -10.70 27.65
C LEU A 289 -6.56 -10.62 26.69
N LYS A 290 -6.50 -9.70 25.70
CA LYS A 290 -7.55 -9.47 24.71
C LYS A 290 -7.13 -9.86 23.28
N LYS A 291 -5.96 -10.49 23.12
CA LYS A 291 -5.45 -10.91 21.80
C LYS A 291 -6.36 -11.94 21.08
N ASP A 292 -7.20 -12.65 21.83
CA ASP A 292 -8.14 -13.66 21.36
C ASP A 292 -9.60 -13.17 21.37
N GLU A 293 -9.84 -11.86 21.60
CA GLU A 293 -11.19 -11.30 21.66
C GLU A 293 -11.81 -11.20 20.27
N GLN A 294 -12.81 -12.05 20.00
CA GLN A 294 -13.38 -12.22 18.67
C GLN A 294 -13.91 -10.92 18.06
N GLY A 295 -14.63 -10.11 18.86
CA GLY A 295 -15.16 -8.84 18.36
C GLY A 295 -14.08 -7.86 17.90
N LEU A 296 -12.92 -7.78 18.60
CA LEU A 296 -11.78 -6.97 18.17
C LEU A 296 -11.15 -7.51 16.87
N LEU A 297 -10.95 -8.83 16.80
CA LEU A 297 -10.35 -9.48 15.64
C LEU A 297 -11.23 -9.34 14.38
N GLU A 298 -12.54 -9.46 14.53
CA GLU A 298 -13.50 -9.27 13.43
C GLU A 298 -13.43 -7.85 12.87
N VAL A 299 -13.45 -6.82 13.73
CA VAL A 299 -13.36 -5.42 13.30
C VAL A 299 -12.00 -5.14 12.63
N VAL A 300 -10.90 -5.56 13.24
CA VAL A 300 -9.56 -5.36 12.70
C VAL A 300 -9.41 -6.01 11.32
N ASN A 301 -9.88 -7.26 11.17
CA ASN A 301 -9.84 -7.99 9.91
C ASN A 301 -10.73 -7.37 8.83
N LYS A 302 -11.92 -6.87 9.20
CA LYS A 302 -12.86 -6.20 8.29
C LYS A 302 -12.21 -4.99 7.59
N TYR A 303 -11.43 -4.21 8.33
CA TYR A 303 -10.80 -2.98 7.83
C TYR A 303 -9.33 -3.16 7.43
N GLY A 304 -8.71 -4.30 7.73
CA GLY A 304 -7.30 -4.56 7.45
C GLY A 304 -6.34 -3.72 8.31
N TRP A 305 -6.73 -3.34 9.52
CA TRP A 305 -5.89 -2.59 10.44
C TRP A 305 -4.83 -3.47 11.10
N GLU A 306 -3.75 -2.87 11.57
CA GLU A 306 -2.79 -3.58 12.44
C GLU A 306 -3.42 -3.86 13.79
N PHE A 307 -3.17 -5.06 14.35
CA PHE A 307 -3.59 -5.42 15.70
C PHE A 307 -2.37 -5.64 16.58
N VAL A 308 -2.28 -4.85 17.65
CA VAL A 308 -1.12 -4.86 18.54
C VAL A 308 -1.58 -5.06 19.99
N ALA A 309 -0.99 -6.04 20.66
CA ALA A 309 -1.28 -6.34 22.06
C ALA A 309 -0.02 -6.17 22.91
N TYR A 310 -0.15 -5.47 24.04
CA TYR A 310 0.91 -5.19 24.99
C TYR A 310 0.71 -5.96 26.29
N THR A 311 1.79 -6.31 26.97
CA THR A 311 1.73 -6.92 28.29
C THR A 311 1.29 -5.89 29.35
N PRO A 312 0.77 -6.33 30.52
CA PRO A 312 0.48 -5.42 31.62
C PRO A 312 1.69 -4.59 32.07
N GLU A 313 2.89 -5.18 32.06
CA GLU A 313 4.14 -4.53 32.41
C GLU A 313 4.45 -3.37 31.47
N GLU A 314 4.40 -3.58 30.15
CA GLU A 314 4.59 -2.55 29.15
C GLU A 314 3.59 -1.41 29.28
N LEU A 315 2.32 -1.72 29.54
CA LEU A 315 1.26 -0.71 29.74
C LEU A 315 1.51 0.12 31.02
N ASN A 316 2.04 -0.49 32.08
CA ASN A 316 2.32 0.19 33.34
C ASN A 316 3.55 1.11 33.30
N GLU A 317 4.43 0.96 32.30
CA GLU A 317 5.56 1.89 32.09
C GLU A 317 5.11 3.25 31.55
N VAL A 318 3.89 3.32 30.98
CA VAL A 318 3.36 4.55 30.37
C VAL A 318 2.60 5.39 31.42
N PRO A 319 2.97 6.66 31.60
CA PRO A 319 2.21 7.58 32.46
C PRO A 319 0.78 7.79 31.88
N ILE A 320 -0.23 7.59 32.72
CA ILE A 320 -1.64 7.81 32.41
C ILE A 320 -2.27 8.81 33.38
N GLU A 321 -3.27 9.57 32.93
CA GLU A 321 -3.90 10.61 33.74
C GLU A 321 -4.76 10.06 34.87
N ALA A 322 -5.43 8.93 34.64
CA ALA A 322 -6.37 8.34 35.61
C ALA A 322 -6.15 6.83 35.78
N PRO A 323 -5.18 6.43 36.63
CA PRO A 323 -4.97 5.02 36.96
C PRO A 323 -6.17 4.43 37.69
N SER A 324 -6.49 3.15 37.39
CA SER A 324 -7.66 2.45 37.92
C SER A 324 -7.27 1.16 38.62
N GLU A 325 -7.42 1.15 39.97
CA GLU A 325 -7.24 -0.05 40.80
C GLU A 325 -8.19 -1.20 40.39
N THR A 326 -9.39 -0.85 39.92
CA THR A 326 -10.34 -1.87 39.42
C THR A 326 -9.78 -2.55 38.19
N VAL A 327 -9.27 -1.81 37.21
CA VAL A 327 -8.66 -2.36 35.99
C VAL A 327 -7.44 -3.20 36.37
N TYR A 328 -6.60 -2.71 37.30
CA TYR A 328 -5.40 -3.41 37.76
C TYR A 328 -5.73 -4.81 38.31
N ARG A 329 -6.78 -4.93 39.16
CA ARG A 329 -7.20 -6.21 39.73
C ARG A 329 -7.56 -7.27 38.68
N TYR A 330 -8.09 -6.86 37.53
CA TYR A 330 -8.53 -7.78 36.49
C TYR A 330 -7.48 -8.00 35.39
N THR A 331 -6.59 -7.07 35.19
CA THR A 331 -5.69 -7.08 34.03
C THR A 331 -4.20 -7.02 34.39
N GLY A 332 -3.86 -6.63 35.62
CA GLY A 332 -2.48 -6.33 36.01
C GLY A 332 -1.96 -4.98 35.49
N ALA A 333 -2.78 -4.23 34.73
CA ALA A 333 -2.44 -2.89 34.24
C ALA A 333 -3.36 -1.83 34.82
N TYR A 334 -2.83 -0.65 35.20
CA TYR A 334 -3.64 0.48 35.72
C TYR A 334 -4.56 1.12 34.67
N GLY A 335 -4.31 0.85 33.40
CA GLY A 335 -5.13 1.27 32.26
C GLY A 335 -4.81 0.42 31.04
N VAL A 336 -5.70 0.37 30.06
CA VAL A 336 -5.49 -0.38 28.81
C VAL A 336 -5.50 0.54 27.60
N SER A 337 -6.60 1.24 27.34
CA SER A 337 -6.79 2.00 26.11
C SER A 337 -5.78 3.14 25.94
N GLU A 338 -5.63 3.99 26.97
CA GLU A 338 -4.72 5.13 26.92
C GLU A 338 -3.24 4.72 26.73
N PRO A 339 -2.66 3.84 27.59
CA PRO A 339 -1.26 3.49 27.44
C PRO A 339 -0.98 2.68 26.17
N ALA A 340 -1.91 1.84 25.71
CA ALA A 340 -1.74 1.10 24.46
C ALA A 340 -1.67 2.03 23.24
N ALA A 341 -2.53 3.06 23.18
CA ALA A 341 -2.47 4.05 22.11
C ALA A 341 -1.18 4.89 22.16
N LYS A 342 -0.73 5.29 23.35
CA LYS A 342 0.53 6.03 23.55
C LYS A 342 1.75 5.22 23.13
N LEU A 343 1.85 3.96 23.55
CA LEU A 343 2.97 3.07 23.19
C LEU A 343 3.11 2.92 21.67
N TYR A 344 1.99 2.68 20.99
CA TYR A 344 2.02 2.51 19.54
C TYR A 344 2.37 3.79 18.80
N SER A 345 1.73 4.89 19.17
CA SER A 345 1.88 6.17 18.45
C SER A 345 3.19 6.89 18.76
N GLY A 346 3.75 6.71 19.96
CA GLY A 346 4.83 7.52 20.49
C GLY A 346 4.41 8.96 20.78
N ALA A 347 3.11 9.25 20.84
CA ALA A 347 2.59 10.60 21.03
C ALA A 347 2.63 11.02 22.49
N ASP A 348 3.08 12.25 22.76
CA ASP A 348 3.02 12.87 24.08
C ASP A 348 1.60 13.34 24.42
N GLN A 349 0.85 13.76 23.40
CA GLN A 349 -0.51 14.26 23.55
C GLN A 349 -1.52 13.34 22.85
N MET A 350 -2.65 13.11 23.50
CA MET A 350 -3.74 12.32 22.98
C MET A 350 -4.78 13.20 22.29
N ALA A 351 -5.29 12.75 21.13
CA ALA A 351 -6.47 13.38 20.52
C ALA A 351 -7.73 13.12 21.38
N LEU A 352 -7.78 11.95 22.03
CA LEU A 352 -8.78 11.60 23.03
C LEU A 352 -8.12 10.72 24.10
N VAL A 353 -8.04 11.21 25.32
CA VAL A 353 -7.43 10.45 26.43
C VAL A 353 -8.24 9.19 26.73
N LYS A 354 -9.56 9.33 26.92
CA LYS A 354 -10.41 8.21 27.28
C LYS A 354 -11.90 8.53 27.05
N LYS A 355 -12.61 7.65 26.36
CA LYS A 355 -14.07 7.64 26.29
C LYS A 355 -14.55 6.24 26.66
N LYS A 356 -15.55 6.15 27.53
CA LYS A 356 -16.21 4.89 27.90
C LYS A 356 -17.62 4.90 27.31
N SER A 357 -17.96 3.89 26.52
CA SER A 357 -19.27 3.70 25.91
C SER A 357 -19.64 2.21 26.01
N GLY A 358 -20.70 1.89 26.75
CA GLY A 358 -21.11 0.51 26.99
C GLY A 358 -20.01 -0.34 27.58
N ASN A 359 -19.69 -1.44 26.89
CA ASN A 359 -18.64 -2.38 27.25
C ASN A 359 -17.24 -1.98 26.74
N VAL A 360 -17.12 -0.86 26.00
CA VAL A 360 -15.89 -0.45 25.32
C VAL A 360 -15.32 0.81 25.98
N THR A 361 -14.00 0.85 26.12
CA THR A 361 -13.23 2.04 26.45
C THR A 361 -12.26 2.31 25.32
N ILE A 362 -12.29 3.52 24.76
CA ILE A 362 -11.46 3.92 23.62
C ILE A 362 -10.62 5.14 23.96
N SER A 363 -9.40 5.15 23.46
CA SER A 363 -8.47 6.27 23.46
C SER A 363 -7.91 6.46 22.05
N VAL A 364 -7.60 7.69 21.66
CA VAL A 364 -7.15 8.01 20.30
C VAL A 364 -5.87 8.82 20.35
N ALA A 365 -4.84 8.33 19.70
CA ALA A 365 -3.56 9.03 19.54
C ALA A 365 -3.23 9.21 18.05
N LEU A 366 -2.49 10.28 17.73
CA LEU A 366 -1.96 10.53 16.39
C LEU A 366 -0.47 10.20 16.35
N ILE A 367 -0.05 9.45 15.34
CA ILE A 367 1.36 9.12 15.10
C ILE A 367 2.06 10.37 14.58
N ASP A 368 3.08 10.86 15.31
CA ASP A 368 3.91 11.99 14.87
C ASP A 368 5.11 11.52 14.05
N HIS A 369 4.94 11.52 12.72
CA HIS A 369 6.00 11.14 11.79
C HIS A 369 7.14 12.18 11.69
N ARG A 370 6.98 13.39 12.22
CA ARG A 370 8.02 14.44 12.21
C ARG A 370 9.11 14.16 13.23
N ARG A 371 8.77 13.53 14.36
CA ARG A 371 9.70 13.20 15.45
C ARG A 371 10.56 11.96 15.20
N ARG A 372 10.12 11.02 14.34
CA ARG A 372 10.84 9.75 14.09
C ARG A 372 12.14 9.89 13.27
N LYS A 373 12.47 11.05 12.73
CA LYS A 373 13.74 11.28 12.01
C LYS A 373 15.00 11.33 12.90
N GLY A 374 14.88 11.18 14.23
CA GLY A 374 15.99 11.24 15.20
C GLY A 374 16.37 9.93 15.88
N SER A 375 15.68 8.84 15.63
CA SER A 375 16.02 7.51 16.17
C SER A 375 16.12 6.51 15.03
N GLU A 376 17.34 6.31 14.51
CA GLU A 376 17.66 5.11 13.73
C GLU A 376 17.40 3.88 14.64
N PRO A 377 16.73 2.84 14.17
CA PRO A 377 16.66 1.60 14.89
C PRO A 377 18.05 1.00 14.93
N CYS A 378 18.56 0.69 16.11
CA CYS A 378 19.67 -0.22 16.28
C CYS A 378 19.34 -1.52 15.54
N ASP A 379 20.24 -1.89 14.63
CA ASP A 379 20.28 -3.16 13.92
C ASP A 379 20.52 -4.26 14.96
N ASP A 380 19.44 -4.85 15.47
CA ASP A 380 19.54 -6.03 16.33
C ASP A 380 18.83 -7.19 15.63
N SER A 381 19.67 -8.02 15.01
CA SER A 381 19.31 -9.24 14.32
C SER A 381 18.92 -10.34 15.31
N SER A 382 17.77 -10.17 15.98
CA SER A 382 17.10 -11.24 16.71
C SER A 382 15.60 -10.94 16.82
N SER A 383 14.87 -11.22 15.75
CA SER A 383 13.41 -11.17 15.77
C SER A 383 12.82 -12.55 16.04
N PRO A 384 11.93 -12.70 17.01
CA PRO A 384 11.02 -13.83 17.07
C PRO A 384 9.88 -13.65 16.05
N HIS A 385 9.58 -14.71 15.39
CA HIS A 385 8.56 -14.95 14.38
C HIS A 385 7.32 -14.04 14.42
N ARG A 386 7.20 -13.17 13.41
CA ARG A 386 5.92 -12.57 13.02
C ARG A 386 5.23 -13.53 12.04
N GLU A 387 4.27 -14.30 12.52
CA GLU A 387 3.32 -14.99 11.66
C GLU A 387 2.30 -13.95 11.13
N ALA A 388 2.44 -13.63 9.85
CA ALA A 388 1.42 -12.91 9.12
C ALA A 388 0.33 -13.90 8.69
N ALA A 389 -0.90 -13.71 9.14
CA ALA A 389 -2.06 -14.43 8.65
C ALA A 389 -2.33 -14.08 7.17
N PRO A 390 -2.68 -15.05 6.31
CA PRO A 390 -2.89 -14.79 4.89
C PRO A 390 -4.22 -14.08 4.66
N ALA A 391 -4.18 -12.90 4.05
CA ALA A 391 -5.35 -12.22 3.54
C ALA A 391 -5.97 -13.03 2.39
N LYS A 392 -7.20 -13.51 2.58
CA LYS A 392 -8.05 -14.03 1.49
C LYS A 392 -8.69 -12.83 0.79
N ARG A 393 -8.43 -12.69 -0.49
CA ARG A 393 -9.20 -11.80 -1.37
C ARG A 393 -10.51 -12.49 -1.79
N PRO A 394 -11.60 -11.72 -2.00
CA PRO A 394 -12.86 -12.24 -2.52
C PRO A 394 -12.74 -12.65 -4.00
#